data_fa1d5715e1471565731174e0768e3252
#
_entry.id   fa1d5715e1471565731174e0768e3252
#
_cell.length_a   1.000
_cell.length_b   1.000
_cell.length_c   1.000
_cell.angle_alpha   90.00
_cell.angle_beta   90.00
_cell.angle_gamma   90.00
#
_symmetry.space_group_name_H-M   'P 1'
#
loop_
_entity.id
_entity.type
_entity.pdbx_description
1 polymer ?
#
loop_
_entity_poly.entity_id
_entity_poly.type
_entity_poly.pdbx_seq_one_letter_code
_entity_poly.pdbx_strand_id
1 'polypeptide(L)'
;MSQIHSAGDSIDKLMYSFVVEDVLKGFFINVPPGYVACVYDLGRGVLKKVMTPGLHFKIPFWQKAKLFNTQTLEYSISREFNPVNERALGDIPIGAVTLDGRCIGVEGTVLMRLDVHQIPSLWQTIGEDFVAKIIRPTIRSRIRMVASRYSMPDIIGPKRDSVEMELKNELERIFYSRGIYVENVLLSDIGNIEEFNRTAGE
;
A
#
# COMPACT_ATOMS: atom_id res chain seq x y z
N MET A 1 23.77 53.63 22.50
CA MET A 1 23.67 53.21 21.08
C MET A 1 24.28 51.84 20.75
N SER A 2 24.57 50.98 21.74
CA SER A 2 25.27 49.69 21.53
C SER A 2 24.35 48.43 21.60
N GLN A 3 23.07 48.56 21.90
CA GLN A 3 22.18 47.38 22.03
C GLN A 3 21.40 47.00 20.74
N ILE A 4 21.35 47.86 19.74
CA ILE A 4 20.64 47.61 18.50
C ILE A 4 21.45 46.72 17.50
N HIS A 5 22.80 46.77 17.62
CA HIS A 5 23.68 45.96 16.76
C HIS A 5 23.70 44.47 17.14
N SER A 6 23.48 44.13 18.42
CA SER A 6 23.48 42.73 18.90
C SER A 6 22.22 41.95 18.52
N ALA A 7 21.08 42.63 18.36
CA ALA A 7 19.80 41.97 17.98
C ALA A 7 19.77 41.61 16.49
N GLY A 8 20.36 42.46 15.63
CA GLY A 8 20.45 42.17 14.20
C GLY A 8 21.30 40.93 13.89
N ASP A 9 22.48 40.84 14.53
CA ASP A 9 23.38 39.69 14.38
C ASP A 9 22.78 38.37 14.83
N SER A 10 21.89 38.40 15.84
CA SER A 10 21.22 37.20 16.35
C SER A 10 20.08 36.75 15.44
N ILE A 11 19.36 37.70 14.83
CA ILE A 11 18.29 37.40 13.88
C ILE A 11 18.89 36.88 12.58
N ASP A 12 19.96 37.48 12.08
CA ASP A 12 20.67 37.03 10.90
C ASP A 12 21.26 35.61 11.09
N LYS A 13 21.82 35.28 12.25
CA LYS A 13 22.28 33.92 12.57
C LYS A 13 21.17 32.92 12.66
N LEU A 14 20.01 33.29 13.21
CA LEU A 14 18.82 32.42 13.23
C LEU A 14 18.27 32.22 11.82
N MET A 15 18.12 33.24 11.01
CA MET A 15 17.70 33.10 9.62
C MET A 15 18.70 32.30 8.80
N TYR A 16 20.00 32.50 8.97
CA TYR A 16 21.03 31.68 8.32
C TYR A 16 20.94 30.21 8.73
N SER A 17 20.71 29.91 10.01
CA SER A 17 20.57 28.52 10.47
C SER A 17 19.33 27.86 9.90
N PHE A 18 18.18 28.55 9.84
CA PHE A 18 16.95 28.02 9.22
C PHE A 18 17.12 27.79 7.71
N VAL A 19 17.68 28.76 6.99
CA VAL A 19 17.88 28.63 5.55
C VAL A 19 18.90 27.53 5.23
N VAL A 20 19.99 27.43 6.00
CA VAL A 20 21.02 26.40 5.82
C VAL A 20 20.46 25.00 6.15
N GLU A 21 19.67 24.86 7.21
CA GLU A 21 19.05 23.58 7.54
C GLU A 21 18.05 23.12 6.49
N ASP A 22 17.20 24.00 5.98
CA ASP A 22 16.21 23.64 4.95
C ASP A 22 16.88 23.35 3.60
N VAL A 23 17.94 24.08 3.27
CA VAL A 23 18.76 23.80 2.06
C VAL A 23 19.49 22.46 2.23
N LEU A 24 20.11 22.20 3.38
CA LEU A 24 20.78 20.93 3.66
C LEU A 24 19.80 19.74 3.65
N LYS A 25 18.61 19.88 4.24
CA LYS A 25 17.53 18.90 4.14
C LYS A 25 17.10 18.63 2.70
N GLY A 26 17.22 19.63 1.83
CA GLY A 26 16.96 19.47 0.39
C GLY A 26 17.94 18.53 -0.32
N PHE A 27 19.20 18.46 0.14
CA PHE A 27 20.26 17.64 -0.47
C PHE A 27 20.28 16.19 0.04
N PHE A 28 19.71 15.92 1.19
CA PHE A 28 19.76 14.60 1.79
C PHE A 28 18.37 14.00 1.96
N ILE A 29 18.28 12.69 1.81
CA ILE A 29 17.12 11.90 2.17
C ILE A 29 17.55 10.78 3.10
N ASN A 30 16.89 10.68 4.25
CA ASN A 30 17.04 9.53 5.14
C ASN A 30 15.96 8.50 4.82
N VAL A 31 16.37 7.33 4.40
CA VAL A 31 15.49 6.20 4.10
C VAL A 31 15.43 5.31 5.35
N PRO A 32 14.26 5.19 6.01
CA PRO A 32 14.14 4.39 7.22
C PRO A 32 14.20 2.88 6.89
N PRO A 33 14.51 2.01 7.89
CA PRO A 33 14.43 0.57 7.74
C PRO A 33 13.04 0.12 7.28
N GLY A 34 12.99 -0.87 6.37
CA GLY A 34 11.73 -1.35 5.78
C GLY A 34 11.18 -0.51 4.63
N TYR A 35 11.91 0.54 4.24
CA TYR A 35 11.55 1.39 3.10
C TYR A 35 12.68 1.44 2.08
N VAL A 36 12.32 1.79 0.85
CA VAL A 36 13.25 2.22 -0.18
C VAL A 36 12.78 3.53 -0.78
N ALA A 37 13.71 4.36 -1.24
CA ALA A 37 13.36 5.56 -1.99
C ALA A 37 13.57 5.33 -3.48
N CYS A 38 12.53 5.57 -4.26
CA CYS A 38 12.61 5.66 -5.71
C CYS A 38 12.79 7.12 -6.10
N VAL A 39 13.66 7.39 -7.06
CA VAL A 39 14.04 8.76 -7.46
C VAL A 39 13.55 9.06 -8.87
N TYR A 40 12.83 10.15 -9.00
CA TYR A 40 12.52 10.78 -10.28
C TYR A 40 13.52 11.91 -10.54
N ASP A 41 14.25 11.81 -11.64
CA ASP A 41 15.22 12.79 -12.11
C ASP A 41 14.63 13.53 -13.31
N LEU A 42 14.65 14.87 -13.30
CA LEU A 42 14.03 15.68 -14.35
C LEU A 42 14.64 15.44 -15.74
N GLY A 43 15.91 15.03 -15.82
CA GLY A 43 16.57 14.77 -17.09
C GLY A 43 16.52 13.32 -17.56
N ARG A 44 16.35 12.36 -16.63
CA ARG A 44 16.45 10.90 -16.89
C ARG A 44 15.18 10.12 -16.59
N GLY A 45 14.17 10.77 -16.01
CA GLY A 45 12.93 10.11 -15.58
C GLY A 45 13.11 9.31 -14.28
N VAL A 46 12.30 8.27 -14.09
CA VAL A 46 12.41 7.41 -12.92
C VAL A 46 13.66 6.56 -13.00
N LEU A 47 14.54 6.70 -12.01
CA LEU A 47 15.79 5.95 -11.96
C LEU A 47 15.50 4.48 -11.59
N LYS A 48 16.14 3.56 -12.32
CA LYS A 48 16.01 2.11 -12.07
C LYS A 48 16.58 1.67 -10.72
N LYS A 49 17.62 2.38 -10.24
CA LYS A 49 18.26 2.10 -8.96
C LYS A 49 17.50 2.79 -7.84
N VAL A 50 17.03 2.03 -6.86
CA VAL A 50 16.44 2.55 -5.64
C VAL A 50 17.50 2.85 -4.59
N MET A 51 17.21 3.78 -3.68
CA MET A 51 18.03 4.06 -2.50
C MET A 51 17.55 3.15 -1.37
N THR A 52 18.47 2.34 -0.86
CA THR A 52 18.25 1.43 0.29
C THR A 52 18.21 2.20 1.61
N PRO A 53 17.85 1.56 2.75
CA PRO A 53 17.89 2.23 4.05
C PRO A 53 19.23 2.92 4.34
N GLY A 54 19.16 4.13 4.87
CA GLY A 54 20.31 4.98 5.18
C GLY A 54 20.19 6.39 4.66
N LEU A 55 21.27 7.17 4.82
CA LEU A 55 21.36 8.55 4.36
C LEU A 55 21.89 8.60 2.93
N HIS A 56 21.16 9.25 2.04
CA HIS A 56 21.52 9.39 0.63
C HIS A 56 21.53 10.85 0.22
N PHE A 57 22.42 11.18 -0.74
CA PHE A 57 22.46 12.48 -1.37
C PHE A 57 21.52 12.51 -2.58
N LYS A 58 20.77 13.59 -2.73
CA LYS A 58 19.94 13.89 -3.90
C LYS A 58 20.18 15.34 -4.34
N ILE A 59 19.98 15.63 -5.61
CA ILE A 59 20.09 17.01 -6.14
C ILE A 59 18.74 17.70 -5.93
N PRO A 60 18.66 18.73 -5.05
CA PRO A 60 17.43 19.47 -4.82
C PRO A 60 16.97 20.13 -6.10
N PHE A 61 15.67 20.37 -6.25
CA PHE A 61 14.98 20.91 -7.43
C PHE A 61 15.05 20.03 -8.68
N TRP A 62 16.09 19.18 -8.84
CA TRP A 62 16.29 18.30 -9.98
C TRP A 62 15.79 16.88 -9.74
N GLN A 63 15.86 16.41 -8.50
CA GLN A 63 15.46 15.06 -8.10
C GLN A 63 14.37 15.09 -7.06
N LYS A 64 13.30 14.32 -7.31
CA LYS A 64 12.24 14.03 -6.35
C LYS A 64 12.36 12.57 -5.91
N ALA A 65 12.33 12.33 -4.60
CA ALA A 65 12.39 10.98 -4.06
C ALA A 65 11.06 10.64 -3.37
N LYS A 66 10.58 9.41 -3.61
CA LYS A 66 9.38 8.86 -2.97
C LYS A 66 9.73 7.60 -2.22
N LEU A 67 9.28 7.50 -0.97
CA LEU A 67 9.45 6.33 -0.13
C LEU A 67 8.36 5.30 -0.42
N PHE A 68 8.78 4.04 -0.55
CA PHE A 68 7.90 2.89 -0.69
C PHE A 68 8.17 1.92 0.46
N ASN A 69 7.13 1.45 1.11
CA ASN A 69 7.21 0.41 2.12
C ASN A 69 7.47 -0.94 1.44
N THR A 70 8.51 -1.65 1.87
CA THR A 70 8.91 -2.96 1.34
C THR A 70 8.66 -4.10 2.34
N GLN A 71 8.10 -3.77 3.50
CA GLN A 71 7.64 -4.74 4.48
C GLN A 71 6.34 -5.38 4.02
N THR A 72 5.88 -6.38 4.75
CA THR A 72 4.57 -6.97 4.52
C THR A 72 3.48 -5.91 4.71
N LEU A 73 2.70 -5.72 3.67
CA LEU A 73 1.52 -4.85 3.66
C LEU A 73 0.29 -5.73 3.92
N GLU A 74 -0.50 -5.31 4.86
CA GLU A 74 -1.78 -5.93 5.17
C GLU A 74 -2.91 -5.19 4.45
N TYR A 75 -3.65 -5.91 3.61
CA TYR A 75 -4.90 -5.43 3.02
C TYR A 75 -6.07 -6.11 3.71
N SER A 76 -6.72 -5.40 4.61
CA SER A 76 -7.80 -5.93 5.44
C SER A 76 -9.17 -5.70 4.79
N ILE A 77 -9.97 -6.76 4.72
CA ILE A 77 -11.37 -6.73 4.26
C ILE A 77 -12.24 -7.01 5.47
N SER A 78 -12.86 -5.98 6.03
CA SER A 78 -13.59 -6.10 7.31
C SER A 78 -14.71 -5.08 7.40
N ARG A 79 -15.75 -5.40 8.17
CA ARG A 79 -16.83 -4.46 8.55
C ARG A 79 -16.31 -3.23 9.29
N GLU A 80 -15.24 -3.40 10.05
CA GLU A 80 -14.63 -2.32 10.82
C GLU A 80 -13.72 -1.42 9.97
N PHE A 81 -13.54 -1.74 8.68
CA PHE A 81 -12.71 -0.94 7.81
C PHE A 81 -13.30 0.46 7.63
N ASN A 82 -12.53 1.46 8.08
CA ASN A 82 -12.89 2.87 7.92
C ASN A 82 -12.10 3.49 6.76
N PRO A 83 -12.75 3.82 5.64
CA PRO A 83 -12.08 4.40 4.46
C PRO A 83 -11.49 5.80 4.71
N VAL A 84 -11.88 6.48 5.80
CA VAL A 84 -11.34 7.80 6.18
C VAL A 84 -9.93 7.68 6.78
N ASN A 85 -9.55 6.51 7.25
CA ASN A 85 -8.21 6.26 7.76
C ASN A 85 -7.23 6.05 6.59
N GLU A 86 -6.52 7.12 6.19
CA GLU A 86 -5.56 7.11 5.08
C GLU A 86 -4.42 6.08 5.23
N ARG A 87 -4.15 5.59 6.44
CA ARG A 87 -3.09 4.60 6.71
C ARG A 87 -3.57 3.16 6.59
N ALA A 88 -4.86 2.93 6.68
CA ALA A 88 -5.43 1.58 6.60
C ALA A 88 -5.60 1.19 5.12
N LEU A 89 -4.91 0.13 4.71
CA LEU A 89 -5.12 -0.48 3.41
C LEU A 89 -6.24 -1.52 3.53
N GLY A 90 -7.32 -1.37 2.78
CA GLY A 90 -8.39 -2.36 2.89
C GLY A 90 -9.67 -1.99 2.16
N ASP A 91 -10.70 -2.72 2.53
CA ASP A 91 -12.04 -2.62 1.95
C ASP A 91 -13.12 -3.07 2.95
N ILE A 92 -14.35 -2.69 2.68
CA ILE A 92 -15.52 -3.26 3.32
C ILE A 92 -15.72 -4.72 2.84
N PRO A 93 -16.53 -5.55 3.53
CA PRO A 93 -16.80 -6.92 3.12
C PRO A 93 -17.21 -7.04 1.66
N ILE A 94 -16.62 -8.01 0.96
CA ILE A 94 -16.82 -8.16 -0.48
C ILE A 94 -17.99 -9.11 -0.73
N GLY A 95 -19.07 -8.56 -1.29
CA GLY A 95 -20.21 -9.35 -1.72
C GLY A 95 -19.86 -10.25 -2.92
N ALA A 96 -20.19 -11.56 -2.81
CA ALA A 96 -19.98 -12.56 -3.86
C ALA A 96 -21.19 -13.51 -3.94
N VAL A 97 -21.31 -14.19 -5.08
CA VAL A 97 -22.33 -15.23 -5.28
C VAL A 97 -21.61 -16.58 -5.38
N THR A 98 -22.05 -17.55 -4.59
CA THR A 98 -21.50 -18.90 -4.57
C THR A 98 -22.07 -19.76 -5.68
N LEU A 99 -21.48 -20.98 -5.89
CA LEU A 99 -21.93 -21.95 -6.90
C LEU A 99 -23.40 -22.36 -6.71
N ASP A 100 -23.87 -22.42 -5.45
CA ASP A 100 -25.23 -22.74 -5.08
C ASP A 100 -26.19 -21.53 -5.10
N GLY A 101 -25.73 -20.39 -5.66
CA GLY A 101 -26.55 -19.19 -5.87
C GLY A 101 -26.77 -18.34 -4.62
N ARG A 102 -26.06 -18.58 -3.52
CA ARG A 102 -26.20 -17.79 -2.29
C ARG A 102 -25.36 -16.51 -2.37
N CYS A 103 -25.92 -15.42 -1.88
CA CYS A 103 -25.19 -14.16 -1.73
C CYS A 103 -24.44 -14.15 -0.39
N ILE A 104 -23.13 -14.09 -0.46
CA ILE A 104 -22.26 -14.08 0.72
C ILE A 104 -21.47 -12.79 0.81
N GLY A 105 -21.15 -12.35 2.04
CA GLY A 105 -20.13 -11.37 2.36
C GLY A 105 -18.84 -12.10 2.76
N VAL A 106 -17.72 -11.66 2.23
CA VAL A 106 -16.41 -12.26 2.51
C VAL A 106 -15.54 -11.23 3.21
N GLU A 107 -15.04 -11.59 4.39
CA GLU A 107 -14.02 -10.88 5.14
C GLU A 107 -12.71 -11.68 5.14
N GLY A 108 -11.60 -10.96 5.27
CA GLY A 108 -10.31 -11.59 5.29
C GLY A 108 -9.17 -10.60 5.15
N THR A 109 -7.97 -11.13 5.07
CA THR A 109 -6.75 -10.35 4.94
C THR A 109 -5.87 -10.90 3.84
N VAL A 110 -5.35 -10.02 3.00
CA VAL A 110 -4.34 -10.35 2.00
C VAL A 110 -3.01 -9.75 2.43
N LEU A 111 -2.04 -10.60 2.69
CA LEU A 111 -0.67 -10.22 3.02
C LEU A 111 0.15 -10.17 1.73
N MET A 112 0.81 -9.05 1.51
CA MET A 112 1.60 -8.84 0.29
C MET A 112 2.82 -7.96 0.57
N ARG A 113 3.80 -7.99 -0.33
CA ARG A 113 4.97 -7.10 -0.28
C ARG A 113 5.38 -6.65 -1.68
N LEU A 114 6.07 -5.52 -1.74
CA LEU A 114 6.60 -4.99 -3.00
C LEU A 114 7.99 -5.57 -3.29
N ASP A 115 8.23 -5.89 -4.56
CA ASP A 115 9.57 -6.21 -5.05
C ASP A 115 10.38 -4.93 -5.22
N VAL A 116 11.44 -4.80 -4.43
CA VAL A 116 12.34 -3.65 -4.44
C VAL A 116 12.85 -3.31 -5.85
N HIS A 117 13.14 -4.32 -6.66
CA HIS A 117 13.68 -4.14 -8.01
C HIS A 117 12.63 -3.66 -9.02
N GLN A 118 11.34 -3.94 -8.75
CA GLN A 118 10.25 -3.55 -9.64
C GLN A 118 9.51 -2.27 -9.21
N ILE A 119 9.80 -1.72 -8.02
CA ILE A 119 9.22 -0.45 -7.56
C ILE A 119 9.37 0.70 -8.56
N PRO A 120 10.51 0.93 -9.22
CA PRO A 120 10.63 1.98 -10.23
C PRO A 120 9.66 1.80 -11.40
N SER A 121 9.47 0.57 -11.86
CA SER A 121 8.52 0.23 -12.92
C SER A 121 7.08 0.41 -12.46
N LEU A 122 6.76 -0.05 -11.26
CA LEU A 122 5.44 0.12 -10.63
C LEU A 122 5.07 1.60 -10.54
N TRP A 123 6.00 2.43 -10.02
CA TRP A 123 5.78 3.87 -9.91
C TRP A 123 5.59 4.54 -11.25
N GLN A 124 6.39 4.18 -12.25
CA GLN A 124 6.32 4.75 -13.59
C GLN A 124 5.04 4.37 -14.33
N THR A 125 4.55 3.13 -14.17
CA THR A 125 3.43 2.60 -14.98
C THR A 125 2.07 2.77 -14.31
N ILE A 126 2.02 2.72 -12.98
CA ILE A 126 0.76 2.74 -12.20
C ILE A 126 0.67 4.01 -11.34
N GLY A 127 1.79 4.43 -10.77
CA GLY A 127 1.88 5.57 -9.86
C GLY A 127 1.81 5.17 -8.38
N GLU A 128 1.61 6.17 -7.54
CA GLU A 128 1.60 6.01 -6.07
C GLU A 128 0.33 5.30 -5.58
N ASP A 129 -0.79 5.48 -6.27
CA ASP A 129 -2.10 4.95 -5.90
C ASP A 129 -2.32 3.51 -6.39
N PHE A 130 -1.26 2.70 -6.44
CA PHE A 130 -1.33 1.32 -6.95
C PHE A 130 -2.34 0.45 -6.17
N VAL A 131 -2.57 0.76 -4.89
CA VAL A 131 -3.58 0.07 -4.07
C VAL A 131 -4.97 0.30 -4.62
N ALA A 132 -5.35 1.54 -4.85
CA ALA A 132 -6.68 1.89 -5.36
C ALA A 132 -6.87 1.45 -6.83
N LYS A 133 -5.81 1.57 -7.65
CA LYS A 133 -5.87 1.31 -9.10
C LYS A 133 -5.79 -0.17 -9.45
N ILE A 134 -5.01 -0.95 -8.70
CA ILE A 134 -4.72 -2.35 -9.06
C ILE A 134 -5.12 -3.33 -7.97
N ILE A 135 -4.69 -3.12 -6.72
CA ILE A 135 -4.88 -4.11 -5.66
C ILE A 135 -6.37 -4.30 -5.36
N ARG A 136 -7.06 -3.23 -4.99
CA ARG A 136 -8.48 -3.26 -4.63
C ARG A 136 -9.38 -3.88 -5.70
N PRO A 137 -9.38 -3.42 -6.97
CA PRO A 137 -10.25 -4.00 -7.99
C PRO A 137 -9.89 -5.45 -8.33
N THR A 138 -8.62 -5.82 -8.26
CA THR A 138 -8.19 -7.19 -8.53
C THR A 138 -8.66 -8.13 -7.41
N ILE A 139 -8.45 -7.78 -6.15
CA ILE A 139 -8.91 -8.59 -5.01
C ILE A 139 -10.43 -8.78 -5.08
N ARG A 140 -11.20 -7.72 -5.27
CA ARG A 140 -12.67 -7.79 -5.42
C ARG A 140 -13.09 -8.74 -6.55
N SER A 141 -12.42 -8.65 -7.68
CA SER A 141 -12.71 -9.50 -8.84
C SER A 141 -12.37 -10.97 -8.57
N ARG A 142 -11.21 -11.25 -7.96
CA ARG A 142 -10.78 -12.64 -7.73
C ARG A 142 -11.59 -13.32 -6.64
N ILE A 143 -11.94 -12.63 -5.57
CA ILE A 143 -12.83 -13.17 -4.52
C ILE A 143 -14.17 -13.60 -5.14
N ARG A 144 -14.80 -12.74 -5.95
CA ARG A 144 -16.07 -13.10 -6.61
C ARG A 144 -15.94 -14.28 -7.56
N MET A 145 -14.85 -14.33 -8.30
CA MET A 145 -14.60 -15.42 -9.26
C MET A 145 -14.36 -16.75 -8.54
N VAL A 146 -13.55 -16.78 -7.49
CA VAL A 146 -13.28 -18.02 -6.74
C VAL A 146 -14.51 -18.45 -5.96
N ALA A 147 -15.22 -17.53 -5.29
CA ALA A 147 -16.46 -17.84 -4.57
C ALA A 147 -17.50 -18.52 -5.48
N SER A 148 -17.62 -18.13 -6.74
CA SER A 148 -18.58 -18.75 -7.68
C SER A 148 -18.25 -20.19 -8.07
N ARG A 149 -17.08 -20.71 -7.71
CA ARG A 149 -16.66 -22.11 -7.97
C ARG A 149 -17.01 -23.07 -6.83
N TYR A 150 -17.36 -22.55 -5.68
CA TYR A 150 -17.60 -23.33 -4.46
C TYR A 150 -19.01 -23.08 -3.91
N SER A 151 -19.61 -24.09 -3.27
CA SER A 151 -20.83 -23.89 -2.49
C SER A 151 -20.54 -23.19 -1.16
N MET A 152 -21.51 -22.48 -0.59
CA MET A 152 -21.34 -21.82 0.70
C MET A 152 -20.88 -22.78 1.83
N PRO A 153 -21.47 -24.01 1.97
CA PRO A 153 -20.99 -24.98 2.97
C PRO A 153 -19.53 -25.41 2.76
N ASP A 154 -19.07 -25.52 1.52
CA ASP A 154 -17.69 -25.86 1.19
C ASP A 154 -16.71 -24.75 1.62
N ILE A 155 -17.09 -23.50 1.36
CA ILE A 155 -16.23 -22.33 1.70
C ILE A 155 -16.11 -22.14 3.21
N ILE A 156 -17.22 -22.31 3.94
CA ILE A 156 -17.22 -22.16 5.41
C ILE A 156 -16.54 -23.34 6.10
N GLY A 157 -16.60 -24.52 5.49
CA GLY A 157 -16.18 -25.78 6.09
C GLY A 157 -14.93 -26.39 5.44
N PRO A 158 -15.06 -27.60 4.84
CA PRO A 158 -13.91 -28.47 4.56
C PRO A 158 -12.99 -27.97 3.44
N LYS A 159 -13.44 -27.07 2.57
CA LYS A 159 -12.64 -26.57 1.42
C LYS A 159 -12.09 -25.17 1.63
N ARG A 160 -12.19 -24.61 2.82
CA ARG A 160 -11.72 -23.26 3.12
C ARG A 160 -10.25 -23.06 2.75
N ASP A 161 -9.38 -23.98 3.15
CA ASP A 161 -7.96 -23.92 2.83
C ASP A 161 -7.72 -23.97 1.30
N SER A 162 -8.54 -24.75 0.59
CA SER A 162 -8.47 -24.82 -0.88
C SER A 162 -8.89 -23.51 -1.53
N VAL A 163 -9.89 -22.84 -1.00
CA VAL A 163 -10.36 -21.52 -1.47
C VAL A 163 -9.28 -20.45 -1.23
N GLU A 164 -8.67 -20.44 -0.04
CA GLU A 164 -7.57 -19.51 0.28
C GLU A 164 -6.38 -19.72 -0.65
N MET A 165 -5.99 -20.98 -0.88
CA MET A 165 -4.89 -21.31 -1.78
C MET A 165 -5.20 -20.94 -3.23
N GLU A 166 -6.43 -21.16 -3.71
CA GLU A 166 -6.84 -20.78 -5.05
C GLU A 166 -6.86 -19.25 -5.22
N LEU A 167 -7.38 -18.53 -4.23
CA LEU A 167 -7.34 -17.06 -4.20
C LEU A 167 -5.90 -16.55 -4.25
N LYS A 168 -5.01 -17.12 -3.43
CA LYS A 168 -3.60 -16.77 -3.44
C LYS A 168 -2.99 -16.95 -4.82
N ASN A 169 -3.16 -18.11 -5.44
CA ASN A 169 -2.61 -18.42 -6.76
C ASN A 169 -3.15 -17.47 -7.85
N GLU A 170 -4.46 -17.16 -7.81
CA GLU A 170 -5.06 -16.22 -8.76
C GLU A 170 -4.55 -14.79 -8.59
N LEU A 171 -4.35 -14.35 -7.35
CA LEU A 171 -3.78 -13.04 -7.06
C LEU A 171 -2.30 -12.98 -7.43
N GLU A 172 -1.49 -13.99 -7.08
CA GLU A 172 -0.08 -14.08 -7.45
C GLU A 172 0.12 -13.98 -8.96
N ARG A 173 -0.67 -14.71 -9.75
CA ARG A 173 -0.57 -14.69 -11.21
C ARG A 173 -0.71 -13.30 -11.81
N ILE A 174 -1.55 -12.43 -11.19
CA ILE A 174 -1.80 -11.08 -11.69
C ILE A 174 -0.78 -10.09 -11.13
N PHE A 175 -0.43 -10.21 -9.85
CA PHE A 175 0.41 -9.25 -9.15
C PHE A 175 1.89 -9.44 -9.40
N TYR A 176 2.34 -10.67 -9.66
CA TYR A 176 3.75 -11.00 -9.90
C TYR A 176 4.38 -10.16 -11.02
N SER A 177 3.68 -10.02 -12.14
CA SER A 177 4.15 -9.21 -13.29
C SER A 177 4.26 -7.71 -12.99
N ARG A 178 3.74 -7.27 -11.86
CA ARG A 178 3.74 -5.87 -11.41
C ARG A 178 4.64 -5.63 -10.21
N GLY A 179 5.41 -6.64 -9.81
CA GLY A 179 6.32 -6.56 -8.66
C GLY A 179 5.60 -6.54 -7.30
N ILE A 180 4.46 -7.20 -7.21
CA ILE A 180 3.72 -7.37 -5.96
C ILE A 180 3.66 -8.87 -5.66
N TYR A 181 4.28 -9.30 -4.57
CA TYR A 181 4.23 -10.68 -4.10
C TYR A 181 3.10 -10.87 -3.09
N VAL A 182 2.26 -11.87 -3.32
CA VAL A 182 1.24 -12.28 -2.35
C VAL A 182 1.85 -13.30 -1.41
N GLU A 183 1.98 -12.95 -0.15
CA GLU A 183 2.55 -13.86 0.86
C GLU A 183 1.51 -14.85 1.35
N ASN A 184 0.32 -14.35 1.70
CA ASN A 184 -0.78 -15.19 2.13
C ASN A 184 -2.15 -14.53 1.90
N VAL A 185 -3.19 -15.37 1.86
CA VAL A 185 -4.60 -14.95 1.88
C VAL A 185 -5.28 -15.71 3.01
N LEU A 186 -5.89 -14.98 3.91
CA LEU A 186 -6.53 -15.48 5.10
C LEU A 186 -7.99 -15.04 5.06
N LEU A 187 -8.92 -15.96 5.00
CA LEU A 187 -10.34 -15.67 5.14
C LEU A 187 -10.68 -15.63 6.65
N SER A 188 -11.35 -14.59 7.13
CA SER A 188 -11.73 -14.47 8.55
C SER A 188 -13.17 -14.85 8.79
N ASP A 189 -14.11 -14.20 8.11
CA ASP A 189 -15.54 -14.46 8.24
C ASP A 189 -16.22 -14.54 6.88
N ILE A 190 -17.20 -15.45 6.78
CA ILE A 190 -17.99 -15.64 5.56
C ILE A 190 -19.41 -15.92 6.00
N GLY A 191 -20.30 -14.99 5.72
CA GLY A 191 -21.70 -15.08 6.13
C GLY A 191 -22.65 -14.62 5.04
N ASN A 192 -23.97 -14.70 5.33
CA ASN A 192 -24.97 -14.17 4.42
C ASN A 192 -24.84 -12.64 4.34
N ILE A 193 -24.83 -12.09 3.12
CA ILE A 193 -24.67 -10.66 2.91
C ILE A 193 -25.74 -9.81 3.61
N GLU A 194 -26.93 -10.36 3.84
CA GLU A 194 -28.00 -9.68 4.57
C GLU A 194 -27.66 -9.50 6.06
N GLU A 195 -26.95 -10.44 6.67
CA GLU A 195 -26.46 -10.34 8.05
C GLU A 195 -25.35 -9.30 8.15
N PHE A 196 -24.46 -9.25 7.15
CA PHE A 196 -23.40 -8.25 7.08
C PHE A 196 -23.96 -6.82 6.96
N ASN A 197 -25.04 -6.62 6.21
CA ASN A 197 -25.64 -5.30 6.04
C ASN A 197 -26.42 -4.82 7.28
N ARG A 198 -26.95 -5.73 8.11
CA ARG A 198 -27.65 -5.36 9.34
C ARG A 198 -26.71 -4.84 10.42
N THR A 199 -25.55 -5.47 10.58
CA THR A 199 -24.54 -5.06 11.57
C THR A 199 -23.76 -3.80 11.19
N ALA A 200 -23.77 -3.40 9.94
CA ALA A 200 -23.11 -2.16 9.49
C ALA A 200 -24.00 -0.91 9.64
N GLY A 201 -25.27 -1.05 10.05
CA GLY A 201 -26.26 0.01 10.23
C GLY A 201 -26.58 0.37 11.69
N GLU A 202 -25.95 -0.27 12.65
CA GLU A 202 -25.97 0.06 14.09
C GLU A 202 -24.66 0.75 14.50
#